data_af92295f1b9c6997ce565193efa5a770
#
_entry.id   af92295f1b9c6997ce565193efa5a770
#
_cell.length_a   1.000
_cell.length_b   1.000
_cell.length_c   1.000
_cell.angle_alpha   90.00
_cell.angle_beta   90.00
_cell.angle_gamma   90.00
#
_symmetry.space_group_name_H-M   'P 1'
#
loop_
_entity.id
_entity.type
_entity.pdbx_description
1 polymer ?
#
loop_
_entity_poly.entity_id
_entity_poly.type
_entity_poly.pdbx_seq_one_letter_code
_entity_poly.pdbx_strand_id
1 'polypeptide(L)'
;MSMQIFVTALEAVLPIVLLILLGYFLRQKNFFSDTFIQMGNKLMFRIGLPSMLFVSVYGIKSLSEINWDICLYCVLATTTVFLLGCVTAVVTTPVPERRGVLVQCAFRSNYAIIGIPLAATLGGEAATAVAAVLAAALVPYLNILAVLALSIFRKDENGEKLNVKKIAGDVARNPLIAGVLAGLLVLLVRQWQIKRFGTVVFSLERDLSVVYKVAKDLKAMTTPLALILLGGQFRFSAVRGLFKEIVVGTVWRTVLAPIVGVGGAVLLGHLGLFQCGAAEYPALIALYGSPVAVSSAIMAREMHNDEQLATQLLVWTSVASIVTIFAAVCLMMGMGLIAV
;
A
#
# COMPACT_ATOMS: atom_id res chain seq x y z
N MET A 1 -3.86 10.93 26.43
CA MET A 1 -4.45 10.10 25.37
C MET A 1 -4.35 10.72 23.98
N SER A 2 -4.92 11.89 23.70
CA SER A 2 -4.79 12.57 22.37
C SER A 2 -3.34 12.85 21.95
N MET A 3 -2.47 13.23 22.90
CA MET A 3 -1.05 13.46 22.65
C MET A 3 -0.32 12.17 22.24
N GLN A 4 -0.65 11.05 22.86
CA GLN A 4 -0.02 9.75 22.58
C GLN A 4 -0.35 9.24 21.17
N ILE A 5 -1.60 9.39 20.72
CA ILE A 5 -2.02 9.06 19.36
C ILE A 5 -1.28 9.93 18.32
N PHE A 6 -1.17 11.23 18.60
CA PHE A 6 -0.43 12.16 17.74
C PHE A 6 1.06 11.78 17.66
N VAL A 7 1.69 11.48 18.79
CA VAL A 7 3.09 11.03 18.85
C VAL A 7 3.28 9.73 18.05
N THR A 8 2.38 8.76 18.19
CA THR A 8 2.47 7.50 17.42
C THR A 8 2.31 7.71 15.92
N ALA A 9 1.36 8.55 15.51
CA ALA A 9 1.21 8.89 14.09
C ALA A 9 2.48 9.58 13.56
N LEU A 10 3.08 10.47 14.36
CA LEU A 10 4.34 11.14 14.05
C LEU A 10 5.50 10.14 13.97
N GLU A 11 5.66 9.26 14.95
CA GLU A 11 6.70 8.22 14.97
C GLU A 11 6.59 7.25 13.79
N ALA A 12 5.39 6.95 13.33
CA ALA A 12 5.16 6.11 12.16
C ALA A 12 5.53 6.81 10.83
N VAL A 13 5.33 8.12 10.74
CA VAL A 13 5.54 8.88 9.50
C VAL A 13 6.92 9.54 9.46
N LEU A 14 7.46 9.97 10.59
CA LEU A 14 8.73 10.70 10.67
C LEU A 14 9.92 9.97 10.02
N PRO A 15 10.12 8.65 10.22
CA PRO A 15 11.20 7.91 9.54
C PRO A 15 11.08 7.96 8.01
N ILE A 16 9.87 7.93 7.48
CA ILE A 16 9.61 8.04 6.03
C ILE A 16 10.06 9.42 5.54
N VAL A 17 9.64 10.47 6.21
CA VAL A 17 10.01 11.85 5.87
C VAL A 17 11.52 12.05 5.96
N LEU A 18 12.16 11.56 7.03
CA LEU A 18 13.61 11.69 7.21
C LEU A 18 14.41 10.96 6.12
N LEU A 19 14.00 9.76 5.71
CA LEU A 19 14.65 9.02 4.63
C LEU A 19 14.48 9.72 3.27
N ILE A 20 13.30 10.31 3.01
CA ILE A 20 13.07 11.13 1.82
C ILE A 20 13.94 12.37 1.84
N LEU A 21 14.02 13.08 2.97
CA LEU A 21 14.87 14.26 3.13
C LEU A 21 16.36 13.91 2.96
N LEU A 22 16.80 12.77 3.51
CA LEU A 22 18.16 12.28 3.31
C LEU A 22 18.46 12.09 1.81
N GLY A 23 17.56 11.40 1.08
CA GLY A 23 17.70 11.20 -0.36
C GLY A 23 17.74 12.50 -1.15
N TYR A 24 16.85 13.45 -0.80
CA TYR A 24 16.84 14.80 -1.37
C TYR A 24 18.15 15.53 -1.14
N PHE A 25 18.67 15.52 0.11
CA PHE A 25 19.92 16.16 0.47
C PHE A 25 21.13 15.55 -0.28
N LEU A 26 21.21 14.21 -0.34
CA LEU A 26 22.27 13.51 -1.07
C LEU A 26 22.26 13.87 -2.57
N ARG A 27 21.07 14.07 -3.15
CA ARG A 27 20.92 14.54 -4.54
C ARG A 27 21.42 15.97 -4.70
N GLN A 28 21.07 16.89 -3.78
CA GLN A 28 21.54 18.28 -3.81
C GLN A 28 23.06 18.39 -3.69
N LYS A 29 23.69 17.47 -2.97
CA LYS A 29 25.16 17.36 -2.85
C LYS A 29 25.83 16.61 -3.99
N ASN A 30 25.08 16.28 -5.08
CA ASN A 30 25.57 15.52 -6.24
C ASN A 30 26.14 14.12 -5.89
N PHE A 31 25.77 13.56 -4.72
CA PHE A 31 26.15 12.20 -4.34
C PHE A 31 25.42 11.15 -5.19
N PHE A 32 24.18 11.43 -5.59
CA PHE A 32 23.41 10.57 -6.49
C PHE A 32 23.41 11.10 -7.92
N SER A 33 23.84 10.26 -8.87
CA SER A 33 23.64 10.48 -10.30
C SER A 33 22.23 10.05 -10.73
N ASP A 34 21.75 10.56 -11.87
CA ASP A 34 20.49 10.10 -12.48
C ASP A 34 20.54 8.60 -12.80
N THR A 35 21.69 8.11 -13.26
CA THR A 35 21.94 6.70 -13.57
C THR A 35 21.78 5.82 -12.32
N PHE A 36 22.38 6.24 -11.18
CA PHE A 36 22.24 5.52 -9.92
C PHE A 36 20.77 5.39 -9.48
N ILE A 37 20.03 6.49 -9.54
CA ILE A 37 18.60 6.51 -9.18
C ILE A 37 17.80 5.59 -10.12
N GLN A 38 18.07 5.62 -11.44
CA GLN A 38 17.39 4.75 -12.40
C GLN A 38 17.67 3.26 -12.14
N MET A 39 18.94 2.91 -11.92
CA MET A 39 19.33 1.53 -11.64
C MET A 39 18.77 1.05 -10.29
N GLY A 40 18.79 1.92 -9.28
CA GLY A 40 18.20 1.64 -7.96
C GLY A 40 16.70 1.35 -8.06
N ASN A 41 15.94 2.15 -8.80
CA ASN A 41 14.51 1.89 -9.02
C ASN A 41 14.25 0.57 -9.74
N LYS A 42 15.04 0.25 -10.79
CA LYS A 42 14.94 -1.05 -11.49
C LYS A 42 15.23 -2.22 -10.55
N LEU A 43 16.25 -2.09 -9.69
CA LEU A 43 16.57 -3.10 -8.67
C LEU A 43 15.39 -3.30 -7.71
N MET A 44 14.83 -2.19 -7.19
CA MET A 44 13.67 -2.25 -6.29
C MET A 44 12.46 -2.87 -6.96
N PHE A 45 12.14 -2.47 -8.19
CA PHE A 45 10.97 -2.98 -8.91
C PHE A 45 11.11 -4.47 -9.27
N ARG A 46 12.28 -4.91 -9.72
CA ARG A 46 12.49 -6.28 -10.24
C ARG A 46 12.84 -7.30 -9.15
N ILE A 47 13.44 -6.87 -8.04
CA ILE A 47 13.95 -7.76 -6.99
C ILE A 47 13.35 -7.39 -5.62
N GLY A 48 13.52 -6.15 -5.16
CA GLY A 48 13.13 -5.74 -3.83
C GLY A 48 11.62 -5.92 -3.56
N LEU A 49 10.78 -5.29 -4.40
CA LEU A 49 9.32 -5.36 -4.23
C LEU A 49 8.77 -6.78 -4.40
N PRO A 50 9.17 -7.60 -5.41
CA PRO A 50 8.76 -9.00 -5.50
C PRO A 50 9.15 -9.82 -4.27
N SER A 51 10.38 -9.67 -3.76
CA SER A 51 10.84 -10.34 -2.53
C SER A 51 10.01 -9.90 -1.32
N MET A 52 9.71 -8.61 -1.20
CA MET A 52 8.86 -8.07 -0.14
C MET A 52 7.45 -8.69 -0.18
N LEU A 53 6.85 -8.78 -1.37
CA LEU A 53 5.52 -9.36 -1.55
C LEU A 53 5.53 -10.87 -1.28
N PHE A 54 6.51 -11.58 -1.81
CA PHE A 54 6.70 -13.01 -1.55
C PHE A 54 6.77 -13.31 -0.05
N VAL A 55 7.68 -12.65 0.67
CA VAL A 55 7.86 -12.87 2.12
C VAL A 55 6.61 -12.46 2.92
N SER A 56 5.89 -11.43 2.48
CA SER A 56 4.66 -11.01 3.15
C SER A 56 3.54 -12.06 3.00
N VAL A 57 3.35 -12.61 1.81
CA VAL A 57 2.37 -13.70 1.57
C VAL A 57 2.82 -15.00 2.25
N TYR A 58 4.11 -15.33 2.20
CA TYR A 58 4.68 -16.49 2.90
C TYR A 58 4.43 -16.45 4.41
N GLY A 59 4.41 -15.25 5.00
CA GLY A 59 4.18 -15.04 6.44
C GLY A 59 2.77 -15.39 6.94
N ILE A 60 1.80 -15.64 6.04
CA ILE A 60 0.46 -16.12 6.41
C ILE A 60 0.58 -17.53 6.95
N LYS A 61 0.24 -17.73 8.24
CA LYS A 61 0.39 -19.05 8.89
C LYS A 61 -0.74 -20.00 8.55
N SER A 62 -1.99 -19.54 8.64
CA SER A 62 -3.17 -20.36 8.36
C SER A 62 -4.30 -19.52 7.74
N LEU A 63 -4.98 -20.12 6.75
CA LEU A 63 -6.17 -19.53 6.14
C LEU A 63 -7.42 -19.67 7.05
N SER A 64 -7.39 -20.56 8.05
CA SER A 64 -8.49 -20.75 8.98
C SER A 64 -8.63 -19.64 10.03
N GLU A 65 -7.57 -18.84 10.24
CA GLU A 65 -7.57 -17.69 11.16
C GLU A 65 -8.15 -16.42 10.52
N ILE A 66 -8.48 -16.48 9.21
CA ILE A 66 -8.97 -15.32 8.47
C ILE A 66 -10.46 -15.15 8.75
N ASN A 67 -10.83 -13.98 9.30
CA ASN A 67 -12.22 -13.52 9.30
C ASN A 67 -12.56 -13.08 7.87
N TRP A 68 -13.27 -13.94 7.14
CA TRP A 68 -13.60 -13.72 5.74
C TRP A 68 -14.59 -12.58 5.53
N ASP A 69 -15.45 -12.28 6.51
CA ASP A 69 -16.43 -11.20 6.39
C ASP A 69 -15.75 -9.83 6.35
N ILE A 70 -14.77 -9.59 7.24
CA ILE A 70 -13.99 -8.33 7.20
C ILE A 70 -13.10 -8.26 5.95
N CYS A 71 -12.54 -9.40 5.50
CA CYS A 71 -11.74 -9.43 4.27
C CYS A 71 -12.61 -9.10 3.06
N LEU A 72 -13.80 -9.69 2.95
CA LEU A 72 -14.76 -9.41 1.88
C LEU A 72 -15.19 -7.94 1.91
N TYR A 73 -15.53 -7.42 3.08
CA TYR A 73 -15.83 -6.01 3.24
C TYR A 73 -14.70 -5.12 2.72
N CYS A 74 -13.47 -5.37 3.14
CA CYS A 74 -12.30 -4.60 2.71
C CYS A 74 -12.05 -4.69 1.21
N VAL A 75 -12.26 -5.86 0.58
CA VAL A 75 -12.18 -6.02 -0.88
C VAL A 75 -13.23 -5.17 -1.57
N LEU A 76 -14.48 -5.21 -1.12
CA LEU A 76 -15.58 -4.44 -1.71
C LEU A 76 -15.38 -2.94 -1.51
N ALA A 77 -15.02 -2.49 -0.31
CA ALA A 77 -14.74 -1.08 -0.02
C ALA A 77 -13.56 -0.55 -0.84
N THR A 78 -12.46 -1.33 -0.93
CA THR A 78 -11.30 -0.95 -1.75
C THR A 78 -11.64 -0.91 -3.24
N THR A 79 -12.45 -1.87 -3.73
CA THR A 79 -12.95 -1.85 -5.13
C THR A 79 -13.78 -0.61 -5.38
N THR A 80 -14.64 -0.24 -4.44
CA THR A 80 -15.44 0.99 -4.51
C THR A 80 -14.55 2.23 -4.62
N VAL A 81 -13.54 2.34 -3.75
CA VAL A 81 -12.56 3.44 -3.80
C VAL A 81 -11.81 3.45 -5.13
N PHE A 82 -11.42 2.28 -5.65
CA PHE A 82 -10.76 2.14 -6.96
C PHE A 82 -11.67 2.66 -8.09
N LEU A 83 -12.93 2.24 -8.15
CA LEU A 83 -13.87 2.64 -9.19
C LEU A 83 -14.18 4.14 -9.12
N LEU A 84 -14.47 4.68 -7.94
CA LEU A 84 -14.68 6.11 -7.74
C LEU A 84 -13.41 6.91 -8.06
N GLY A 85 -12.24 6.38 -7.71
CA GLY A 85 -10.94 6.92 -8.08
C GLY A 85 -10.76 6.99 -9.61
N CYS A 86 -11.17 5.96 -10.36
CA CYS A 86 -11.14 5.96 -11.83
C CYS A 86 -12.01 7.09 -12.40
N VAL A 87 -13.25 7.25 -11.91
CA VAL A 87 -14.13 8.34 -12.34
C VAL A 87 -13.50 9.69 -12.05
N THR A 88 -13.01 9.89 -10.82
CA THR A 88 -12.36 11.15 -10.42
C THR A 88 -11.14 11.44 -11.27
N ALA A 89 -10.28 10.46 -11.54
CA ALA A 89 -9.07 10.64 -12.33
C ALA A 89 -9.39 11.09 -13.77
N VAL A 90 -10.41 10.51 -14.39
CA VAL A 90 -10.84 10.89 -15.76
C VAL A 90 -11.38 12.32 -15.79
N VAL A 91 -12.17 12.71 -14.79
CA VAL A 91 -12.76 14.06 -14.71
C VAL A 91 -11.72 15.12 -14.32
N THR A 92 -10.73 14.74 -13.50
CA THR A 92 -9.79 15.71 -12.90
C THR A 92 -8.63 16.05 -13.81
N THR A 93 -8.06 15.06 -14.51
CA THR A 93 -6.89 15.30 -15.38
C THR A 93 -7.06 14.75 -16.79
N PRO A 94 -6.73 15.55 -17.81
CA PRO A 94 -6.70 15.09 -19.20
C PRO A 94 -5.49 14.20 -19.51
N VAL A 95 -4.43 14.23 -18.67
CA VAL A 95 -3.16 13.54 -18.88
C VAL A 95 -3.29 12.06 -18.49
N PRO A 96 -3.23 11.11 -19.44
CA PRO A 96 -3.44 9.69 -19.15
C PRO A 96 -2.48 9.11 -18.12
N GLU A 97 -1.20 9.51 -18.17
CA GLU A 97 -0.13 9.03 -17.29
C GLU A 97 -0.34 9.45 -15.82
N ARG A 98 -1.12 10.50 -15.56
CA ARG A 98 -1.50 10.97 -14.22
C ARG A 98 -2.72 10.23 -13.69
N ARG A 99 -3.60 9.75 -14.55
CA ARG A 99 -4.84 9.07 -14.15
C ARG A 99 -4.56 7.82 -13.33
N GLY A 100 -3.69 6.95 -13.84
CA GLY A 100 -3.29 5.72 -13.13
C GLY A 100 -2.68 6.01 -11.75
N VAL A 101 -1.87 7.06 -11.65
CA VAL A 101 -1.25 7.51 -10.39
C VAL A 101 -2.30 8.00 -9.40
N LEU A 102 -3.27 8.80 -9.83
CA LEU A 102 -4.37 9.27 -8.96
C LEU A 102 -5.22 8.12 -8.44
N VAL A 103 -5.60 7.18 -9.33
CA VAL A 103 -6.35 5.98 -8.92
C VAL A 103 -5.57 5.17 -7.92
N GLN A 104 -4.30 4.89 -8.20
CA GLN A 104 -3.44 4.16 -7.29
C GLN A 104 -3.32 4.87 -5.94
N CYS A 105 -3.17 6.19 -5.92
CA CYS A 105 -3.13 6.98 -4.69
C CYS A 105 -4.42 6.82 -3.87
N ALA A 106 -5.59 6.85 -4.51
CA ALA A 106 -6.87 6.80 -3.82
C ALA A 106 -7.01 5.52 -2.96
N PHE A 107 -6.73 4.33 -3.50
CA PHE A 107 -7.01 3.08 -2.78
C PHE A 107 -5.78 2.44 -2.12
N ARG A 108 -4.56 2.68 -2.62
CA ARG A 108 -3.38 1.92 -2.21
C ARG A 108 -2.68 2.54 -1.00
N SER A 109 -2.94 1.99 0.18
CA SER A 109 -2.31 2.42 1.43
C SER A 109 -0.95 1.76 1.70
N ASN A 110 -0.13 2.42 2.50
CA ASN A 110 1.10 1.88 3.08
C ASN A 110 0.81 1.00 4.30
N TYR A 111 -0.15 0.10 4.15
CA TYR A 111 -0.73 -0.66 5.26
C TYR A 111 0.28 -1.53 6.00
N ALA A 112 1.13 -2.25 5.27
CA ALA A 112 2.09 -3.17 5.88
C ALA A 112 3.18 -2.47 6.72
N ILE A 113 3.53 -1.22 6.38
CA ILE A 113 4.64 -0.50 7.04
C ILE A 113 4.12 0.45 8.11
N ILE A 114 3.06 1.20 7.80
CA ILE A 114 2.48 2.20 8.73
C ILE A 114 1.23 1.64 9.40
N GLY A 115 0.38 0.94 8.64
CA GLY A 115 -0.92 0.51 9.14
C GLY A 115 -0.80 -0.51 10.28
N ILE A 116 0.00 -1.55 10.17
CA ILE A 116 0.12 -2.58 11.22
C ILE A 116 0.60 -1.97 12.55
N PRO A 117 1.70 -1.20 12.62
CA PRO A 117 2.08 -0.50 13.85
C PRO A 117 1.01 0.45 14.39
N LEU A 118 0.29 1.15 13.51
CA LEU A 118 -0.80 2.03 13.90
C LEU A 118 -1.96 1.24 14.54
N ALA A 119 -2.36 0.11 13.94
CA ALA A 119 -3.38 -0.77 14.51
C ALA A 119 -2.96 -1.30 15.89
N ALA A 120 -1.68 -1.67 16.04
CA ALA A 120 -1.12 -2.12 17.32
C ALA A 120 -1.26 -1.06 18.42
N THR A 121 -0.98 0.20 18.10
CA THR A 121 -1.10 1.30 19.05
C THR A 121 -2.56 1.62 19.41
N LEU A 122 -3.46 1.53 18.43
CA LEU A 122 -4.87 1.88 18.63
C LEU A 122 -5.70 0.79 19.31
N GLY A 123 -5.34 -0.48 19.17
CA GLY A 123 -6.14 -1.60 19.67
C GLY A 123 -5.35 -2.80 20.18
N GLY A 124 -4.03 -2.60 20.47
CA GLY A 124 -3.18 -3.62 21.08
C GLY A 124 -2.96 -4.87 20.21
N GLU A 125 -2.72 -6.01 20.88
CA GLU A 125 -2.43 -7.28 20.22
C GLU A 125 -3.58 -7.80 19.36
N ALA A 126 -4.83 -7.63 19.81
CA ALA A 126 -6.01 -8.07 19.07
C ALA A 126 -6.14 -7.34 17.71
N ALA A 127 -6.01 -6.02 17.71
CA ALA A 127 -6.04 -5.24 16.47
C ALA A 127 -4.82 -5.51 15.58
N THR A 128 -3.66 -5.79 16.18
CA THR A 128 -2.46 -6.21 15.44
C THR A 128 -2.68 -7.51 14.70
N ALA A 129 -3.32 -8.49 15.35
CA ALA A 129 -3.63 -9.77 14.72
C ALA A 129 -4.60 -9.58 13.53
N VAL A 130 -5.68 -8.81 13.71
CA VAL A 130 -6.61 -8.48 12.62
C VAL A 130 -5.88 -7.76 11.48
N ALA A 131 -5.05 -6.75 11.80
CA ALA A 131 -4.31 -6.00 10.80
C ALA A 131 -3.31 -6.89 10.03
N ALA A 132 -2.65 -7.84 10.69
CA ALA A 132 -1.74 -8.78 10.03
C ALA A 132 -2.48 -9.71 9.07
N VAL A 133 -3.65 -10.23 9.47
CA VAL A 133 -4.52 -11.06 8.61
C VAL A 133 -5.02 -10.26 7.40
N LEU A 134 -5.52 -9.05 7.62
CA LEU A 134 -5.95 -8.17 6.53
C LEU A 134 -4.79 -7.83 5.59
N ALA A 135 -3.60 -7.54 6.12
CA ALA A 135 -2.43 -7.27 5.29
C ALA A 135 -2.10 -8.47 4.40
N ALA A 136 -2.13 -9.67 4.97
CA ALA A 136 -1.86 -10.90 4.27
C ALA A 136 -2.84 -11.16 3.11
N ALA A 137 -4.13 -10.92 3.32
CA ALA A 137 -5.16 -11.11 2.31
C ALA A 137 -5.20 -9.96 1.28
N LEU A 138 -5.11 -8.70 1.75
CA LEU A 138 -5.35 -7.52 0.92
C LEU A 138 -4.11 -7.01 0.19
N VAL A 139 -2.89 -7.16 0.74
CA VAL A 139 -1.69 -6.65 0.06
C VAL A 139 -1.51 -7.26 -1.34
N PRO A 140 -1.69 -8.56 -1.57
CA PRO A 140 -1.72 -9.12 -2.91
C PRO A 140 -2.77 -8.46 -3.82
N TYR A 141 -3.99 -8.31 -3.32
CA TYR A 141 -5.09 -7.69 -4.04
C TYR A 141 -4.81 -6.24 -4.40
N LEU A 142 -4.31 -5.42 -3.45
CA LEU A 142 -3.91 -4.03 -3.68
C LEU A 142 -2.82 -3.91 -4.75
N ASN A 143 -1.91 -4.87 -4.84
CA ASN A 143 -0.87 -4.87 -5.87
C ASN A 143 -1.41 -5.23 -7.25
N ILE A 144 -2.35 -6.17 -7.35
CA ILE A 144 -3.05 -6.48 -8.61
C ILE A 144 -3.80 -5.24 -9.11
N LEU A 145 -4.59 -4.61 -8.25
CA LEU A 145 -5.29 -3.37 -8.59
C LEU A 145 -4.35 -2.23 -8.97
N ALA A 146 -3.17 -2.14 -8.33
CA ALA A 146 -2.20 -1.11 -8.63
C ALA A 146 -1.60 -1.29 -10.04
N VAL A 147 -1.25 -2.52 -10.42
CA VAL A 147 -0.79 -2.82 -11.79
C VAL A 147 -1.90 -2.52 -12.79
N LEU A 148 -3.14 -2.89 -12.47
CA LEU A 148 -4.29 -2.59 -13.32
C LEU A 148 -4.50 -1.08 -13.47
N ALA A 149 -4.52 -0.31 -12.36
CA ALA A 149 -4.67 1.15 -12.38
C ALA A 149 -3.65 1.86 -13.28
N LEU A 150 -2.38 1.44 -13.19
CA LEU A 150 -1.28 2.01 -13.97
C LEU A 150 -1.29 1.55 -15.44
N SER A 151 -2.03 0.50 -15.78
CA SER A 151 -2.10 -0.04 -17.14
C SER A 151 -3.31 0.47 -17.93
N ILE A 152 -4.50 0.62 -17.32
CA ILE A 152 -5.76 0.86 -18.02
C ILE A 152 -5.86 2.22 -18.74
N PHE A 153 -5.08 3.22 -18.28
CA PHE A 153 -5.08 4.56 -18.88
C PHE A 153 -3.91 4.78 -19.84
N ARG A 154 -3.00 3.81 -19.94
CA ARG A 154 -1.87 3.91 -20.87
C ARG A 154 -2.34 3.82 -22.32
N LYS A 155 -1.63 4.56 -23.17
CA LYS A 155 -1.72 4.45 -24.61
C LYS A 155 -0.54 3.63 -25.12
N ASP A 156 -0.67 2.99 -26.27
CA ASP A 156 0.44 2.35 -26.96
C ASP A 156 1.31 3.39 -27.69
N GLU A 157 2.36 2.92 -28.36
CA GLU A 157 3.27 3.77 -29.14
C GLU A 157 2.57 4.54 -30.29
N ASN A 158 1.40 4.06 -30.73
CA ASN A 158 0.57 4.69 -31.77
C ASN A 158 -0.48 5.65 -31.19
N GLY A 159 -0.51 5.84 -29.86
CA GLY A 159 -1.48 6.70 -29.18
C GLY A 159 -2.86 6.07 -28.97
N GLU A 160 -3.04 4.79 -29.30
CA GLU A 160 -4.27 4.06 -29.09
C GLU A 160 -4.38 3.51 -27.66
N LYS A 161 -5.62 3.32 -27.16
CA LYS A 161 -5.84 2.67 -25.86
C LYS A 161 -5.33 1.23 -25.92
N LEU A 162 -4.62 0.81 -24.86
CA LEU A 162 -4.16 -0.58 -24.75
C LEU A 162 -5.37 -1.55 -24.82
N ASN A 163 -5.23 -2.58 -25.64
CA ASN A 163 -6.19 -3.67 -25.70
C ASN A 163 -6.19 -4.46 -24.38
N VAL A 164 -7.35 -4.94 -23.93
CA VAL A 164 -7.51 -5.76 -22.71
C VAL A 164 -6.54 -6.95 -22.69
N LYS A 165 -6.29 -7.59 -23.84
CA LYS A 165 -5.34 -8.70 -23.97
C LYS A 165 -3.89 -8.25 -23.66
N LYS A 166 -3.51 -7.05 -24.09
CA LYS A 166 -2.17 -6.48 -23.83
C LYS A 166 -2.04 -6.11 -22.35
N ILE A 167 -3.09 -5.49 -21.76
CA ILE A 167 -3.14 -5.20 -20.32
C ILE A 167 -3.00 -6.49 -19.50
N ALA A 168 -3.76 -7.53 -19.84
CA ALA A 168 -3.66 -8.84 -19.16
C ALA A 168 -2.27 -9.46 -19.28
N GLY A 169 -1.63 -9.33 -20.46
CA GLY A 169 -0.26 -9.76 -20.67
C GLY A 169 0.76 -8.99 -19.83
N ASP A 170 0.62 -7.67 -19.74
CA ASP A 170 1.49 -6.81 -18.92
C ASP A 170 1.32 -7.15 -17.42
N VAL A 171 0.09 -7.39 -16.96
CA VAL A 171 -0.19 -7.83 -15.58
C VAL A 171 0.46 -9.19 -15.31
N ALA A 172 0.28 -10.18 -16.19
CA ALA A 172 0.82 -11.53 -16.01
C ALA A 172 2.36 -11.56 -15.99
N ARG A 173 3.02 -10.66 -16.72
CA ARG A 173 4.49 -10.54 -16.80
C ARG A 173 5.09 -9.62 -15.75
N ASN A 174 4.26 -8.98 -14.94
CA ASN A 174 4.74 -8.02 -13.94
C ASN A 174 5.48 -8.76 -12.80
N PRO A 175 6.71 -8.37 -12.45
CA PRO A 175 7.50 -9.04 -11.42
C PRO A 175 6.84 -8.99 -10.04
N LEU A 176 6.02 -7.98 -9.75
CA LEU A 176 5.27 -7.91 -8.49
C LEU A 176 4.20 -9.00 -8.42
N ILE A 177 3.49 -9.23 -9.52
CA ILE A 177 2.50 -10.31 -9.61
C ILE A 177 3.20 -11.67 -9.48
N ALA A 178 4.37 -11.85 -10.11
CA ALA A 178 5.18 -13.07 -9.93
C ALA A 178 5.56 -13.30 -8.46
N GLY A 179 5.98 -12.26 -7.72
CA GLY A 179 6.27 -12.34 -6.29
C GLY A 179 5.05 -12.77 -5.44
N VAL A 180 3.88 -12.19 -5.74
CA VAL A 180 2.60 -12.57 -5.09
C VAL A 180 2.24 -14.02 -5.39
N LEU A 181 2.27 -14.43 -6.67
CA LEU A 181 1.92 -15.78 -7.09
C LEU A 181 2.86 -16.84 -6.50
N ALA A 182 4.17 -16.56 -6.44
CA ALA A 182 5.14 -17.43 -5.79
C ALA A 182 4.81 -17.59 -4.29
N GLY A 183 4.47 -16.52 -3.60
CA GLY A 183 4.04 -16.57 -2.19
C GLY A 183 2.76 -17.38 -2.00
N LEU A 184 1.76 -17.17 -2.86
CA LEU A 184 0.50 -17.93 -2.84
C LEU A 184 0.72 -19.42 -3.12
N LEU A 185 1.58 -19.75 -4.08
CA LEU A 185 1.92 -21.16 -4.38
C LEU A 185 2.48 -21.86 -3.15
N VAL A 186 3.45 -21.24 -2.46
CA VAL A 186 4.03 -21.80 -1.25
C VAL A 186 3.01 -21.90 -0.12
N LEU A 187 2.12 -20.93 0.01
CA LEU A 187 1.01 -20.98 0.97
C LEU A 187 0.07 -22.16 0.69
N LEU A 188 -0.32 -22.37 -0.57
CA LEU A 188 -1.16 -23.51 -0.98
C LEU A 188 -0.47 -24.85 -0.71
N VAL A 189 0.82 -24.96 -1.03
CA VAL A 189 1.63 -26.15 -0.71
C VAL A 189 1.64 -26.41 0.80
N ARG A 190 1.81 -25.37 1.63
CA ARG A 190 1.74 -25.47 3.10
C ARG A 190 0.38 -25.99 3.56
N GLN A 191 -0.72 -25.43 3.05
CA GLN A 191 -2.08 -25.89 3.39
C GLN A 191 -2.32 -27.34 2.97
N TRP A 192 -1.84 -27.73 1.78
CA TRP A 192 -1.90 -29.12 1.31
C TRP A 192 -1.13 -30.06 2.23
N GLN A 193 0.08 -29.70 2.68
CA GLN A 193 0.87 -30.49 3.63
C GLN A 193 0.13 -30.67 4.96
N ILE A 194 -0.43 -29.59 5.53
CA ILE A 194 -1.20 -29.64 6.78
C ILE A 194 -2.40 -30.57 6.61
N LYS A 195 -3.14 -30.45 5.50
CA LYS A 195 -4.32 -31.30 5.23
C LYS A 195 -3.94 -32.77 5.03
N ARG A 196 -2.81 -33.07 4.41
CA ARG A 196 -2.40 -34.44 4.05
C ARG A 196 -1.64 -35.14 5.16
N PHE A 197 -0.80 -34.43 5.90
CA PHE A 197 0.14 -34.98 6.87
C PHE A 197 -0.10 -34.51 8.31
N GLY A 198 -1.06 -33.61 8.54
CA GLY A 198 -1.32 -33.00 9.86
C GLY A 198 -0.27 -31.96 10.29
N THR A 199 0.86 -31.86 9.59
CA THR A 199 1.98 -30.97 9.93
C THR A 199 2.62 -30.40 8.67
N VAL A 200 3.43 -29.33 8.85
CA VAL A 200 4.26 -28.79 7.77
C VAL A 200 5.53 -29.63 7.66
N VAL A 201 5.60 -30.48 6.64
CA VAL A 201 6.74 -31.37 6.38
C VAL A 201 7.93 -30.58 5.84
N PHE A 202 7.70 -29.69 4.87
CA PHE A 202 8.72 -28.83 4.26
C PHE A 202 8.35 -27.36 4.38
N SER A 203 9.29 -26.54 4.86
CA SER A 203 9.16 -25.08 4.89
C SER A 203 10.45 -24.38 4.48
N LEU A 204 10.35 -23.30 3.70
CA LEU A 204 11.54 -22.53 3.30
C LEU A 204 12.30 -21.97 4.50
N GLU A 205 11.60 -21.58 5.56
CA GLU A 205 12.20 -21.01 6.76
C GLU A 205 13.09 -22.02 7.51
N ARG A 206 12.69 -23.29 7.55
CA ARG A 206 13.42 -24.36 8.25
C ARG A 206 14.43 -25.06 7.33
N ASP A 207 13.95 -25.47 6.15
CA ASP A 207 14.68 -26.42 5.31
C ASP A 207 15.59 -25.74 4.27
N LEU A 208 15.26 -24.46 3.92
CA LEU A 208 16.08 -23.60 3.07
C LEU A 208 16.33 -22.25 3.74
N SER A 209 16.72 -22.28 5.02
CA SER A 209 16.85 -21.11 5.89
C SER A 209 17.72 -19.98 5.30
N VAL A 210 18.81 -20.34 4.61
CA VAL A 210 19.71 -19.39 3.96
C VAL A 210 18.98 -18.62 2.85
N VAL A 211 18.25 -19.33 1.98
CA VAL A 211 17.49 -18.70 0.89
C VAL A 211 16.39 -17.79 1.44
N TYR A 212 15.68 -18.28 2.46
CA TYR A 212 14.63 -17.48 3.10
C TYR A 212 15.20 -16.25 3.81
N LYS A 213 16.38 -16.37 4.45
CA LYS A 213 17.08 -15.23 5.05
C LYS A 213 17.42 -14.18 4.00
N VAL A 214 17.97 -14.57 2.85
CA VAL A 214 18.26 -13.64 1.74
C VAL A 214 16.98 -12.91 1.29
N ALA A 215 15.86 -13.62 1.16
CA ALA A 215 14.58 -12.99 0.80
C ALA A 215 14.10 -11.98 1.87
N LYS A 216 14.30 -12.28 3.17
CA LYS A 216 14.00 -11.37 4.28
C LYS A 216 14.90 -10.13 4.27
N ASP A 217 16.19 -10.30 4.00
CA ASP A 217 17.14 -9.18 3.94
C ASP A 217 16.82 -8.25 2.75
N LEU A 218 16.46 -8.82 1.58
CA LEU A 218 15.97 -8.06 0.44
C LEU A 218 14.68 -7.29 0.75
N LYS A 219 13.73 -7.93 1.46
CA LYS A 219 12.52 -7.25 1.97
C LYS A 219 12.86 -6.08 2.88
N ALA A 220 13.75 -6.30 3.85
CA ALA A 220 14.13 -5.28 4.85
C ALA A 220 14.78 -4.06 4.19
N MET A 221 15.64 -4.27 3.18
CA MET A 221 16.32 -3.21 2.43
C MET A 221 15.35 -2.41 1.53
N THR A 222 14.26 -3.02 1.06
CA THR A 222 13.41 -2.46 0.01
C THR A 222 12.83 -1.11 0.37
N THR A 223 12.19 -0.97 1.53
CA THR A 223 11.53 0.29 1.92
C THR A 223 12.49 1.43 2.20
N PRO A 224 13.56 1.26 3.02
CA PRO A 224 14.51 2.35 3.25
C PRO A 224 15.18 2.84 1.96
N LEU A 225 15.65 1.92 1.12
CA LEU A 225 16.31 2.30 -0.12
C LEU A 225 15.32 2.97 -1.09
N ALA A 226 14.08 2.48 -1.20
CA ALA A 226 13.05 3.10 -2.01
C ALA A 226 12.77 4.55 -1.61
N LEU A 227 12.70 4.84 -0.30
CA LEU A 227 12.46 6.19 0.22
C LEU A 227 13.63 7.13 -0.08
N ILE A 228 14.86 6.66 0.07
CA ILE A 228 16.06 7.43 -0.26
C ILE A 228 16.11 7.76 -1.77
N LEU A 229 15.87 6.77 -2.63
CA LEU A 229 15.81 6.97 -4.08
C LEU A 229 14.71 7.96 -4.47
N LEU A 230 13.53 7.85 -3.84
CA LEU A 230 12.40 8.75 -4.03
C LEU A 230 12.77 10.19 -3.64
N GLY A 231 13.44 10.39 -2.50
CA GLY A 231 13.94 11.69 -2.07
C GLY A 231 14.90 12.31 -3.10
N GLY A 232 15.76 11.48 -3.72
CA GLY A 232 16.65 11.92 -4.80
C GLY A 232 15.91 12.33 -6.09
N GLN A 233 14.66 11.95 -6.27
CA GLN A 233 13.80 12.32 -7.40
C GLN A 233 12.87 13.49 -7.09
N PHE A 234 12.68 13.82 -5.82
CA PHE A 234 11.73 14.84 -5.39
C PHE A 234 12.12 16.23 -5.91
N ARG A 235 11.14 16.95 -6.51
CA ARG A 235 11.32 18.30 -7.04
C ARG A 235 10.22 19.22 -6.53
N PHE A 236 10.56 20.19 -5.70
CA PHE A 236 9.62 21.21 -5.24
C PHE A 236 9.02 22.03 -6.40
N SER A 237 9.78 22.27 -7.46
CA SER A 237 9.30 22.98 -8.65
C SER A 237 8.11 22.31 -9.35
N ALA A 238 7.98 20.98 -9.21
CA ALA A 238 6.87 20.23 -9.80
C ALA A 238 5.52 20.48 -9.11
N VAL A 239 5.50 20.92 -7.86
CA VAL A 239 4.27 21.15 -7.09
C VAL A 239 3.32 22.12 -7.82
N ARG A 240 3.86 23.24 -8.36
CA ARG A 240 3.03 24.26 -9.04
C ARG A 240 2.29 23.68 -10.25
N GLY A 241 2.92 22.83 -11.04
CA GLY A 241 2.32 22.20 -12.24
C GLY A 241 1.43 21.00 -11.96
N LEU A 242 1.44 20.47 -10.71
CA LEU A 242 0.71 19.29 -10.29
C LEU A 242 -0.26 19.57 -9.13
N PHE A 243 -0.44 20.85 -8.78
CA PHE A 243 -1.15 21.25 -7.56
C PHE A 243 -2.55 20.67 -7.47
N LYS A 244 -3.31 20.72 -8.56
CA LYS A 244 -4.69 20.18 -8.62
C LYS A 244 -4.69 18.68 -8.33
N GLU A 245 -3.86 17.92 -9.01
CA GLU A 245 -3.77 16.47 -8.84
C GLU A 245 -3.24 16.08 -7.47
N ILE A 246 -2.29 16.84 -6.92
CA ILE A 246 -1.78 16.65 -5.55
C ILE A 246 -2.90 16.81 -4.53
N VAL A 247 -3.67 17.91 -4.62
CA VAL A 247 -4.80 18.14 -3.70
C VAL A 247 -5.84 17.04 -3.83
N VAL A 248 -6.28 16.73 -5.05
CA VAL A 248 -7.28 15.68 -5.29
C VAL A 248 -6.81 14.33 -4.76
N GLY A 249 -5.59 13.90 -5.09
CA GLY A 249 -5.07 12.61 -4.64
C GLY A 249 -4.88 12.56 -3.12
N THR A 250 -4.43 13.66 -2.50
CA THR A 250 -4.28 13.75 -1.04
C THR A 250 -5.63 13.67 -0.34
N VAL A 251 -6.63 14.43 -0.79
CA VAL A 251 -8.00 14.37 -0.24
C VAL A 251 -8.60 12.96 -0.42
N TRP A 252 -8.42 12.34 -1.60
CA TRP A 252 -8.86 10.96 -1.80
C TRP A 252 -8.25 10.02 -0.78
N ARG A 253 -6.92 10.05 -0.63
CA ARG A 253 -6.22 9.09 0.24
C ARG A 253 -6.52 9.30 1.71
N THR A 254 -6.53 10.57 2.16
CA THR A 254 -6.56 10.87 3.60
C THR A 254 -7.94 11.19 4.15
N VAL A 255 -8.93 11.43 3.28
CA VAL A 255 -10.30 11.78 3.68
C VAL A 255 -11.33 10.82 3.07
N LEU A 256 -11.41 10.74 1.73
CA LEU A 256 -12.49 10.00 1.07
C LEU A 256 -12.34 8.49 1.22
N ALA A 257 -11.13 7.95 1.14
CA ALA A 257 -10.90 6.53 1.36
C ALA A 257 -11.24 6.09 2.80
N PRO A 258 -10.86 6.82 3.88
CA PRO A 258 -11.36 6.57 5.23
C PRO A 258 -12.89 6.68 5.35
N ILE A 259 -13.53 7.65 4.72
CA ILE A 259 -15.00 7.77 4.75
C ILE A 259 -15.65 6.53 4.12
N VAL A 260 -15.16 6.07 2.98
CA VAL A 260 -15.70 4.84 2.35
C VAL A 260 -15.39 3.59 3.17
N GLY A 261 -14.13 3.45 3.61
CA GLY A 261 -13.67 2.22 4.26
C GLY A 261 -14.04 2.11 5.74
N VAL A 262 -13.90 3.18 6.51
CA VAL A 262 -14.25 3.18 7.96
C VAL A 262 -15.69 3.63 8.15
N GLY A 263 -16.09 4.73 7.53
CA GLY A 263 -17.47 5.23 7.60
C GLY A 263 -18.49 4.24 7.03
N GLY A 264 -18.13 3.55 5.94
CA GLY A 264 -18.95 2.46 5.38
C GLY A 264 -19.15 1.30 6.36
N ALA A 265 -18.11 0.88 7.10
CA ALA A 265 -18.22 -0.16 8.13
C ALA A 265 -19.16 0.27 9.26
N VAL A 266 -19.04 1.53 9.72
CA VAL A 266 -19.93 2.09 10.75
C VAL A 266 -21.37 2.12 10.24
N LEU A 267 -21.62 2.59 9.03
CA LEU A 267 -22.96 2.64 8.43
C LEU A 267 -23.59 1.25 8.31
N LEU A 268 -22.85 0.26 7.77
CA LEU A 268 -23.34 -1.11 7.64
C LEU A 268 -23.56 -1.77 9.01
N GLY A 269 -22.76 -1.41 10.02
CA GLY A 269 -22.97 -1.83 11.41
C GLY A 269 -24.29 -1.30 11.97
N HIS A 270 -24.60 -0.03 11.78
CA HIS A 270 -25.88 0.56 12.17
C HIS A 270 -27.09 -0.05 11.45
N LEU A 271 -26.90 -0.50 10.21
CA LEU A 271 -27.94 -1.19 9.45
C LEU A 271 -28.06 -2.69 9.79
N GLY A 272 -27.22 -3.22 10.69
CA GLY A 272 -27.22 -4.63 11.08
C GLY A 272 -26.72 -5.60 9.98
N LEU A 273 -26.09 -5.07 8.92
CA LEU A 273 -25.61 -5.85 7.78
C LEU A 273 -24.16 -6.34 7.95
N PHE A 274 -23.39 -5.67 8.77
CA PHE A 274 -21.98 -6.00 9.02
C PHE A 274 -21.60 -5.55 10.42
N GLN A 275 -20.94 -6.42 11.19
CA GLN A 275 -20.50 -6.08 12.55
C GLN A 275 -18.99 -6.04 12.63
N CYS A 276 -18.47 -4.90 13.07
CA CYS A 276 -17.08 -4.72 13.46
C CYS A 276 -16.97 -4.67 14.98
N GLY A 277 -16.03 -5.41 15.54
CA GLY A 277 -15.67 -5.33 16.94
C GLY A 277 -14.60 -4.27 17.23
N ALA A 278 -14.22 -4.17 18.49
CA ALA A 278 -13.24 -3.21 18.98
C ALA A 278 -11.83 -3.39 18.36
N ALA A 279 -11.49 -4.59 17.89
CA ALA A 279 -10.20 -4.88 17.26
C ALA A 279 -10.20 -4.56 15.75
N GLU A 280 -11.35 -4.64 15.09
CA GLU A 280 -11.45 -4.43 13.64
C GLU A 280 -11.38 -2.95 13.25
N TYR A 281 -12.03 -2.06 14.02
CA TYR A 281 -11.99 -0.63 13.71
C TYR A 281 -10.59 -0.02 13.68
N PRO A 282 -9.68 -0.28 14.64
CA PRO A 282 -8.28 0.13 14.54
C PRO A 282 -7.58 -0.37 13.28
N ALA A 283 -7.84 -1.63 12.89
CA ALA A 283 -7.27 -2.22 11.68
C ALA A 283 -7.82 -1.54 10.39
N LEU A 284 -9.09 -1.17 10.35
CA LEU A 284 -9.70 -0.42 9.25
C LEU A 284 -9.18 1.02 9.17
N ILE A 285 -9.05 1.72 10.32
CA ILE A 285 -8.43 3.06 10.38
C ILE A 285 -7.00 2.98 9.83
N ALA A 286 -6.26 1.96 10.24
CA ALA A 286 -4.91 1.72 9.77
C ALA A 286 -4.85 1.46 8.25
N LEU A 287 -5.80 0.69 7.70
CA LEU A 287 -5.87 0.37 6.28
C LEU A 287 -6.22 1.59 5.44
N TYR A 288 -7.30 2.29 5.79
CA TYR A 288 -7.81 3.38 4.98
C TYR A 288 -7.24 4.76 5.33
N GLY A 289 -6.72 4.96 6.54
CA GLY A 289 -6.10 6.21 6.98
C GLY A 289 -4.61 6.32 6.67
N SER A 290 -3.88 5.20 6.49
CA SER A 290 -2.46 5.26 6.17
C SER A 290 -2.19 5.97 4.83
N PRO A 291 -1.07 6.69 4.67
CA PRO A 291 -0.73 7.38 3.42
C PRO A 291 -0.54 6.38 2.27
N VAL A 292 -0.31 6.90 1.06
CA VAL A 292 -0.07 6.05 -0.11
C VAL A 292 1.19 5.19 0.06
N ALA A 293 1.19 4.00 -0.50
CA ALA A 293 2.31 3.06 -0.39
C ALA A 293 3.58 3.60 -1.08
N VAL A 294 4.74 3.44 -0.43
CA VAL A 294 6.06 3.83 -0.96
C VAL A 294 6.33 3.23 -2.34
N SER A 295 5.96 1.97 -2.54
CA SER A 295 6.12 1.26 -3.81
C SER A 295 5.32 1.87 -4.97
N SER A 296 4.33 2.73 -4.69
CA SER A 296 3.50 3.38 -5.71
C SER A 296 4.33 4.28 -6.65
N ALA A 297 5.30 5.02 -6.11
CA ALA A 297 6.14 5.89 -6.91
C ALA A 297 7.10 5.09 -7.83
N ILE A 298 7.67 4.01 -7.32
CA ILE A 298 8.53 3.12 -8.11
C ILE A 298 7.73 2.46 -9.23
N MET A 299 6.52 1.97 -8.92
CA MET A 299 5.63 1.35 -9.91
C MET A 299 5.22 2.36 -10.98
N ALA A 300 4.84 3.59 -10.60
CA ALA A 300 4.47 4.63 -11.55
C ALA A 300 5.60 4.88 -12.56
N ARG A 301 6.83 4.98 -12.08
CA ARG A 301 8.00 5.14 -12.95
C ARG A 301 8.22 3.95 -13.87
N GLU A 302 8.35 2.75 -13.32
CA GLU A 302 8.70 1.54 -14.08
C GLU A 302 7.58 1.09 -15.04
N MET A 303 6.36 1.55 -14.78
CA MET A 303 5.20 1.34 -15.64
C MET A 303 4.87 2.55 -16.52
N HIS A 304 5.82 3.49 -16.70
CA HIS A 304 5.72 4.66 -17.59
C HIS A 304 4.51 5.56 -17.33
N ASN A 305 4.22 5.81 -16.05
CA ASN A 305 3.26 6.80 -15.58
C ASN A 305 3.97 8.04 -14.99
N ASP A 306 3.22 9.05 -14.54
CA ASP A 306 3.80 10.29 -14.00
C ASP A 306 4.46 10.06 -12.63
N GLU A 307 5.78 9.82 -12.65
CA GLU A 307 6.63 9.60 -11.48
C GLU A 307 6.64 10.82 -10.56
N GLN A 308 6.65 12.04 -11.13
CA GLN A 308 6.70 13.25 -10.33
C GLN A 308 5.42 13.41 -9.49
N LEU A 309 4.27 13.16 -10.09
CA LEU A 309 3.00 13.18 -9.36
C LEU A 309 2.98 12.10 -8.28
N ALA A 310 3.42 10.88 -8.58
CA ALA A 310 3.45 9.79 -7.60
C ALA A 310 4.35 10.12 -6.39
N THR A 311 5.51 10.73 -6.66
CA THR A 311 6.45 11.19 -5.63
C THR A 311 5.84 12.29 -4.76
N GLN A 312 5.18 13.29 -5.38
CA GLN A 312 4.49 14.36 -4.66
C GLN A 312 3.38 13.79 -3.78
N LEU A 313 2.54 12.90 -4.31
CA LEU A 313 1.44 12.30 -3.57
C LEU A 313 1.93 11.50 -2.36
N LEU A 314 3.06 10.78 -2.46
CA LEU A 314 3.62 10.08 -1.31
C LEU A 314 3.98 11.05 -0.19
N VAL A 315 4.64 12.17 -0.50
CA VAL A 315 5.04 13.16 0.51
C VAL A 315 3.80 13.83 1.12
N TRP A 316 2.92 14.35 0.29
CA TRP A 316 1.76 15.12 0.77
C TRP A 316 0.73 14.26 1.51
N THR A 317 0.49 13.03 1.06
CA THR A 317 -0.38 12.11 1.83
C THR A 317 0.25 11.69 3.14
N SER A 318 1.59 11.54 3.22
CA SER A 318 2.27 11.22 4.48
C SER A 318 2.13 12.35 5.50
N VAL A 319 2.31 13.59 5.08
CA VAL A 319 2.13 14.75 5.96
C VAL A 319 0.67 14.92 6.38
N ALA A 320 -0.27 14.85 5.43
CA ALA A 320 -1.70 15.01 5.71
C ALA A 320 -2.25 13.87 6.59
N SER A 321 -1.75 12.65 6.45
CA SER A 321 -2.22 11.49 7.21
C SER A 321 -2.01 11.63 8.72
N ILE A 322 -1.00 12.38 9.17
CA ILE A 322 -0.79 12.64 10.61
C ILE A 322 -2.04 13.28 11.21
N VAL A 323 -2.55 14.33 10.55
CA VAL A 323 -3.72 15.08 11.04
C VAL A 323 -5.01 14.28 10.84
N THR A 324 -5.17 13.65 9.69
CA THR A 324 -6.42 12.94 9.35
C THR A 324 -6.59 11.65 10.13
N ILE A 325 -5.51 10.90 10.43
CA ILE A 325 -5.55 9.73 11.32
C ILE A 325 -5.94 10.19 12.73
N PHE A 326 -5.31 11.25 13.25
CA PHE A 326 -5.66 11.79 14.56
C PHE A 326 -7.15 12.17 14.63
N ALA A 327 -7.66 12.90 13.64
CA ALA A 327 -9.06 13.28 13.57
C ALA A 327 -10.00 12.07 13.49
N ALA A 328 -9.67 11.05 12.68
CA ALA A 328 -10.46 9.83 12.55
C ALA A 328 -10.52 9.05 13.87
N VAL A 329 -9.39 8.94 14.57
CA VAL A 329 -9.33 8.26 15.87
C VAL A 329 -10.16 9.01 16.91
N CYS A 330 -10.04 10.35 17.01
CA CYS A 330 -10.85 11.16 17.92
C CYS A 330 -12.36 11.01 17.65
N LEU A 331 -12.76 10.98 16.39
CA LEU A 331 -14.15 10.76 15.98
C LEU A 331 -14.65 9.38 16.42
N MET A 332 -13.91 8.32 16.15
CA MET A 332 -14.29 6.95 16.49
C MET A 332 -14.34 6.72 18.01
N MET A 333 -13.46 7.38 18.76
CA MET A 333 -13.51 7.38 20.23
C MET A 333 -14.75 8.12 20.73
N GLY A 334 -15.08 9.28 20.14
CA GLY A 334 -16.29 10.04 20.48
C GLY A 334 -17.58 9.27 20.22
N MET A 335 -17.57 8.34 19.27
CA MET A 335 -18.68 7.41 18.99
C MET A 335 -18.65 6.14 19.86
N GLY A 336 -17.64 5.94 20.72
CA GLY A 336 -17.50 4.75 21.57
C GLY A 336 -17.13 3.47 20.82
N LEU A 337 -16.63 3.58 19.57
CA LEU A 337 -16.30 2.44 18.72
C LEU A 337 -14.89 1.90 18.95
N ILE A 338 -14.01 2.72 19.50
CA ILE A 338 -12.65 2.34 19.91
C ILE A 338 -12.35 2.90 21.31
N ALA A 339 -11.60 2.13 22.10
CA ALA A 339 -11.01 2.56 23.37
C ALA A 339 -9.48 2.47 23.21
N VAL A 340 -8.77 3.54 23.51
CA VAL A 340 -7.29 3.61 23.44
C VAL A 340 -6.72 3.84 24.82
#